data_de2c4b897e7cb087396907214832c465
#
_entry.id   de2c4b897e7cb087396907214832c465
#
_cell.length_a   1.000
_cell.length_b   1.000
_cell.length_c   1.000
_cell.angle_alpha   90.00
_cell.angle_beta   90.00
_cell.angle_gamma   90.00
#
_symmetry.space_group_name_H-M   'P 1'
#
loop_
_entity.id
_entity.type
_entity.pdbx_description
1 polymer ?
#
loop_
_entity_poly.entity_id
_entity_poly.type
_entity_poly.pdbx_seq_one_letter_code
_entity_poly.pdbx_strand_id
1 'polypeptide(L)'
;MTAEKRPAPEAAGCSVRPAIDRKPKTIRVNGTEIPREAIARETQHHPAARPIDAWKAAARALAIRELLLQEARRLGIEAVPLRDEEGRRETDEEAQIRALIAREVAVPAPDTETCRRYFEQNRARFRMPDLHAVSHILIPRGADAAADAAA
;
A
#
# COMPACT_ATOMS: atom_id res chain seq x y z
N MET A 1 38.11 -58.01 -36.74
CA MET A 1 36.99 -57.30 -36.04
C MET A 1 37.45 -55.88 -35.84
N THR A 2 37.12 -55.00 -36.77
CA THR A 2 37.47 -53.59 -36.73
C THR A 2 36.36 -52.79 -36.08
N ALA A 3 36.67 -52.13 -34.93
CA ALA A 3 35.73 -51.28 -34.19
C ALA A 3 35.58 -49.95 -34.91
N GLU A 4 34.38 -49.67 -35.40
CA GLU A 4 33.97 -48.46 -36.07
C GLU A 4 33.72 -47.36 -34.98
N LYS A 5 34.53 -46.29 -35.07
CA LYS A 5 34.51 -45.15 -34.16
C LYS A 5 33.39 -44.20 -34.59
N ARG A 6 32.29 -44.13 -33.78
CA ARG A 6 31.22 -43.16 -33.93
C ARG A 6 31.77 -41.73 -33.82
N PRO A 7 31.37 -40.80 -34.67
CA PRO A 7 31.69 -39.39 -34.49
C PRO A 7 30.83 -38.81 -33.36
N ALA A 8 31.42 -37.91 -32.57
CA ALA A 8 30.76 -37.18 -31.50
C ALA A 8 29.74 -36.17 -32.08
N PRO A 9 28.61 -35.88 -31.37
CA PRO A 9 27.67 -34.89 -31.84
C PRO A 9 28.30 -33.48 -31.75
N GLU A 10 28.25 -32.75 -32.85
CA GLU A 10 28.60 -31.34 -32.90
C GLU A 10 27.75 -30.53 -31.92
N ALA A 11 28.42 -29.73 -31.06
CA ALA A 11 27.78 -28.81 -30.12
C ALA A 11 26.98 -27.77 -30.89
N ALA A 12 25.65 -27.85 -30.77
CA ALA A 12 24.75 -26.83 -31.28
C ALA A 12 25.12 -25.48 -30.62
N GLY A 13 25.65 -24.57 -31.40
CA GLY A 13 26.01 -23.23 -30.96
C GLY A 13 24.80 -22.52 -30.40
N CYS A 14 24.86 -22.17 -29.09
CA CYS A 14 23.92 -21.26 -28.46
C CYS A 14 24.00 -19.92 -29.19
N SER A 15 23.04 -19.65 -30.08
CA SER A 15 22.93 -18.34 -30.71
C SER A 15 22.51 -17.33 -29.62
N VAL A 16 23.47 -16.60 -29.11
CA VAL A 16 23.24 -15.46 -28.24
C VAL A 16 22.39 -14.46 -29.02
N ARG A 17 21.10 -14.35 -28.68
CA ARG A 17 20.25 -13.28 -29.21
C ARG A 17 20.92 -11.96 -28.88
N PRO A 18 21.12 -11.05 -29.84
CA PRO A 18 21.68 -9.73 -29.53
C PRO A 18 20.80 -9.08 -28.49
N ALA A 19 21.40 -8.63 -27.38
CA ALA A 19 20.72 -7.85 -26.36
C ALA A 19 20.11 -6.64 -27.07
N ILE A 20 18.78 -6.60 -27.15
CA ILE A 20 18.07 -5.42 -27.62
C ILE A 20 18.37 -4.36 -26.58
N ASP A 21 19.21 -3.41 -26.90
CA ASP A 21 19.51 -2.23 -26.07
C ASP A 21 18.27 -1.34 -26.01
N ARG A 22 17.25 -1.85 -25.30
CA ARG A 22 16.07 -1.06 -24.94
C ARG A 22 16.50 -0.17 -23.79
N LYS A 23 16.99 1.04 -24.11
CA LYS A 23 17.08 2.09 -23.10
C LYS A 23 15.78 2.10 -22.31
N PRO A 24 15.84 1.90 -21.00
CA PRO A 24 14.63 1.86 -20.18
C PRO A 24 13.85 3.16 -20.42
N LYS A 25 12.57 3.04 -20.81
CA LYS A 25 11.73 4.21 -21.02
C LYS A 25 11.62 4.96 -19.69
N THR A 26 12.20 6.13 -19.65
CA THR A 26 12.10 7.03 -18.50
C THR A 26 10.69 7.61 -18.43
N ILE A 27 10.10 7.64 -17.27
CA ILE A 27 8.81 8.30 -17.03
C ILE A 27 9.08 9.77 -16.74
N ARG A 28 8.41 10.65 -17.47
CA ARG A 28 8.51 12.11 -17.27
C ARG A 28 7.14 12.72 -17.09
N VAL A 29 7.07 13.70 -16.19
CA VAL A 29 5.85 14.49 -15.89
C VAL A 29 6.20 15.95 -16.12
N ASN A 30 5.68 16.56 -17.19
CA ASN A 30 5.96 17.94 -17.57
C ASN A 30 7.47 18.28 -17.60
N GLY A 31 8.29 17.37 -18.10
CA GLY A 31 9.75 17.51 -18.16
C GLY A 31 10.51 16.99 -16.94
N THR A 32 9.89 16.86 -15.78
CA THR A 32 10.50 16.28 -14.58
C THR A 32 10.60 14.75 -14.73
N GLU A 33 11.80 14.21 -14.54
CA GLU A 33 12.05 12.80 -14.63
C GLU A 33 11.74 12.10 -13.29
N ILE A 34 10.99 11.00 -13.35
CA ILE A 34 10.78 10.11 -12.20
C ILE A 34 11.81 9.00 -12.25
N PRO A 35 12.77 8.95 -11.30
CA PRO A 35 13.81 7.93 -11.29
C PRO A 35 13.23 6.53 -11.16
N ARG A 36 13.81 5.58 -11.90
CA ARG A 36 13.38 4.19 -11.87
C ARG A 36 13.51 3.56 -10.48
N GLU A 37 14.52 3.98 -9.73
CA GLU A 37 14.79 3.56 -8.37
C GLU A 37 13.69 4.04 -7.40
N ALA A 38 13.13 5.22 -7.63
CA ALA A 38 11.97 5.71 -6.86
C ALA A 38 10.74 4.84 -7.11
N ILE A 39 10.47 4.48 -8.39
CA ILE A 39 9.36 3.57 -8.73
C ILE A 39 9.57 2.19 -8.10
N ALA A 40 10.80 1.66 -8.12
CA ALA A 40 11.12 0.38 -7.51
C ALA A 40 10.85 0.37 -6.00
N ARG A 41 11.21 1.44 -5.30
CA ARG A 41 10.93 1.59 -3.85
C ARG A 41 9.43 1.71 -3.60
N GLU A 42 8.72 2.48 -4.41
CA GLU A 42 7.29 2.69 -4.28
C GLU A 42 6.48 1.41 -4.54
N THR A 43 7.01 0.48 -5.36
CA THR A 43 6.34 -0.77 -5.70
C THR A 43 5.96 -1.62 -4.49
N GLN A 44 6.72 -1.55 -3.38
CA GLN A 44 6.41 -2.27 -2.13
C GLN A 44 5.06 -1.86 -1.50
N HIS A 45 4.59 -0.65 -1.78
CA HIS A 45 3.32 -0.13 -1.28
C HIS A 45 2.12 -0.47 -2.17
N HIS A 46 2.35 -1.14 -3.31
CA HIS A 46 1.33 -1.49 -4.29
C HIS A 46 1.26 -2.99 -4.52
N PRO A 47 0.72 -3.79 -3.58
CA PRO A 47 0.60 -5.23 -3.76
C PRO A 47 -0.29 -5.55 -4.96
N ALA A 48 0.18 -6.45 -5.83
CA ALA A 48 -0.56 -6.91 -7.00
C ALA A 48 -0.19 -8.36 -7.34
N ALA A 49 -1.10 -9.07 -8.02
CA ALA A 49 -0.87 -10.46 -8.41
C ALA A 49 0.31 -10.62 -9.39
N ARG A 50 0.58 -9.59 -10.20
CA ARG A 50 1.72 -9.59 -11.13
C ARG A 50 2.65 -8.43 -10.82
N PRO A 51 3.97 -8.64 -10.80
CA PRO A 51 4.95 -7.57 -10.51
C PRO A 51 4.83 -6.36 -11.44
N ILE A 52 4.44 -6.57 -12.70
CA ILE A 52 4.27 -5.47 -13.66
C ILE A 52 3.10 -4.54 -13.31
N ASP A 53 2.06 -5.07 -12.68
CA ASP A 53 0.91 -4.26 -12.29
C ASP A 53 1.24 -3.43 -11.04
N ALA A 54 1.98 -3.99 -10.08
CA ALA A 54 2.55 -3.25 -8.95
C ALA A 54 3.46 -2.11 -9.44
N TRP A 55 4.34 -2.38 -10.40
CA TRP A 55 5.19 -1.37 -11.02
C TRP A 55 4.41 -0.24 -11.68
N LYS A 56 3.36 -0.58 -12.44
CA LYS A 56 2.49 0.42 -13.09
C LYS A 56 1.73 1.27 -12.07
N ALA A 57 1.25 0.65 -10.98
CA ALA A 57 0.56 1.35 -9.91
C ALA A 57 1.50 2.33 -9.20
N ALA A 58 2.70 1.90 -8.83
CA ALA A 58 3.74 2.74 -8.25
C ALA A 58 4.13 3.92 -9.16
N ALA A 59 4.36 3.64 -10.45
CA ALA A 59 4.69 4.67 -11.42
C ALA A 59 3.57 5.72 -11.56
N ARG A 60 2.29 5.28 -11.54
CA ARG A 60 1.13 6.18 -11.56
C ARG A 60 1.05 7.02 -10.29
N ALA A 61 1.25 6.42 -9.13
CA ALA A 61 1.23 7.12 -7.84
C ALA A 61 2.28 8.25 -7.80
N LEU A 62 3.52 7.95 -8.20
CA LEU A 62 4.58 8.95 -8.27
C LEU A 62 4.32 10.04 -9.32
N ALA A 63 3.71 9.69 -10.47
CA ALA A 63 3.33 10.68 -11.47
C ALA A 63 2.23 11.63 -10.94
N ILE A 64 1.23 11.11 -10.23
CA ILE A 64 0.20 11.92 -9.57
C ILE A 64 0.83 12.80 -8.50
N ARG A 65 1.71 12.26 -7.65
CA ARG A 65 2.43 13.03 -6.63
C ARG A 65 3.18 14.20 -7.25
N GLU A 66 3.96 13.97 -8.31
CA GLU A 66 4.70 15.03 -8.99
C GLU A 66 3.77 16.11 -9.59
N LEU A 67 2.63 15.72 -10.20
CA LEU A 67 1.65 16.68 -10.70
C LEU A 67 1.08 17.56 -9.58
N LEU A 68 0.74 16.97 -8.42
CA LEU A 68 0.24 17.73 -7.27
C LEU A 68 1.29 18.70 -6.73
N LEU A 69 2.56 18.28 -6.67
CA LEU A 69 3.65 19.15 -6.24
C LEU A 69 3.91 20.30 -7.21
N GLN A 70 3.82 20.04 -8.52
CA GLN A 70 3.94 21.10 -9.54
C GLN A 70 2.81 22.12 -9.39
N GLU A 71 1.59 21.65 -9.15
CA GLU A 71 0.45 22.53 -8.95
C GLU A 71 0.56 23.33 -7.64
N ALA A 72 1.00 22.69 -6.55
CA ALA A 72 1.26 23.39 -5.29
C ALA A 72 2.29 24.53 -5.46
N ARG A 73 3.38 24.25 -6.19
CA ARG A 73 4.40 25.26 -6.51
C ARG A 73 3.83 26.38 -7.38
N ARG A 74 3.04 26.04 -8.41
CA ARG A 74 2.39 27.01 -9.31
C ARG A 74 1.47 27.96 -8.54
N LEU A 75 0.76 27.44 -7.53
CA LEU A 75 -0.16 28.21 -6.69
C LEU A 75 0.51 28.89 -5.48
N GLY A 76 1.83 28.73 -5.32
CA GLY A 76 2.58 29.28 -4.20
C GLY A 76 2.13 28.76 -2.85
N ILE A 77 1.76 27.46 -2.77
CA ILE A 77 1.28 26.87 -1.53
C ILE A 77 2.46 26.57 -0.61
N GLU A 78 2.49 27.25 0.53
CA GLU A 78 3.37 26.98 1.64
C GLU A 78 2.60 26.23 2.74
N ALA A 79 3.20 25.19 3.30
CA ALA A 79 2.58 24.40 4.35
C ALA A 79 3.62 23.96 5.40
N VAL A 80 3.19 24.00 6.65
CA VAL A 80 3.99 23.49 7.76
C VAL A 80 3.66 22.02 7.97
N PRO A 81 4.67 21.14 7.99
CA PRO A 81 4.46 19.73 8.29
C PRO A 81 3.86 19.50 9.67
N LEU A 82 2.83 18.67 9.71
CA LEU A 82 2.18 18.26 10.95
C LEU A 82 2.95 17.10 11.59
N ARG A 83 2.68 16.87 12.89
CA ARG A 83 3.10 15.67 13.62
C ARG A 83 1.86 14.88 14.03
N ASP A 84 1.94 13.57 13.95
CA ASP A 84 0.89 12.68 14.46
C ASP A 84 1.03 12.45 15.98
N GLU A 85 0.10 11.67 16.55
CA GLU A 85 0.09 11.33 17.98
C GLU A 85 1.32 10.51 18.40
N GLU A 86 1.92 9.76 17.48
CA GLU A 86 3.15 8.99 17.68
C GLU A 86 4.43 9.82 17.50
N GLY A 87 4.30 11.11 17.18
CA GLY A 87 5.41 12.03 17.00
C GLY A 87 6.11 11.97 15.64
N ARG A 88 5.58 11.19 14.69
CA ARG A 88 6.08 11.14 13.31
C ARG A 88 5.72 12.43 12.60
N ARG A 89 6.67 12.98 11.85
CA ARG A 89 6.49 14.26 11.14
C ARG A 89 6.23 13.99 9.65
N GLU A 90 5.25 14.69 9.07
CA GLU A 90 5.09 14.78 7.62
C GLU A 90 6.36 15.27 6.94
N THR A 91 6.59 14.83 5.72
CA THR A 91 7.56 15.48 4.84
C THR A 91 7.02 16.83 4.34
N ASP A 92 7.91 17.71 3.91
CA ASP A 92 7.49 19.02 3.38
C ASP A 92 6.61 18.86 2.11
N GLU A 93 6.88 17.84 1.29
CA GLU A 93 6.06 17.51 0.12
C GLU A 93 4.65 17.03 0.49
N GLU A 94 4.53 16.19 1.50
CA GLU A 94 3.21 15.73 2.00
C GLU A 94 2.39 16.88 2.56
N ALA A 95 3.02 17.79 3.31
CA ALA A 95 2.37 18.98 3.82
C ALA A 95 1.87 19.88 2.69
N GLN A 96 2.66 20.08 1.63
CA GLN A 96 2.24 20.86 0.45
C GLN A 96 1.05 20.22 -0.28
N ILE A 97 1.09 18.89 -0.49
CA ILE A 97 -0.01 18.16 -1.14
C ILE A 97 -1.28 18.24 -0.29
N ARG A 98 -1.18 18.04 1.03
CA ARG A 98 -2.31 18.17 1.95
C ARG A 98 -2.93 19.57 1.88
N ALA A 99 -2.11 20.61 1.92
CA ALA A 99 -2.59 21.99 1.84
C ALA A 99 -3.22 22.32 0.48
N LEU A 100 -2.66 21.79 -0.62
CA LEU A 100 -3.24 21.91 -1.96
C LEU A 100 -4.65 21.30 -1.99
N ILE A 101 -4.79 20.07 -1.53
CA ILE A 101 -6.07 19.37 -1.52
C ILE A 101 -7.09 20.10 -0.65
N ALA A 102 -6.68 20.54 0.55
CA ALA A 102 -7.56 21.29 1.44
C ALA A 102 -8.07 22.61 0.85
N ARG A 103 -7.25 23.25 0.00
CA ARG A 103 -7.60 24.50 -0.66
C ARG A 103 -8.50 24.30 -1.89
N GLU A 104 -8.17 23.32 -2.73
CA GLU A 104 -8.80 23.17 -4.05
C GLU A 104 -9.98 22.19 -4.06
N VAL A 105 -10.08 21.31 -3.05
CA VAL A 105 -11.13 20.30 -2.97
C VAL A 105 -12.14 20.66 -1.90
N ALA A 106 -13.29 21.16 -2.31
CA ALA A 106 -14.42 21.37 -1.41
C ALA A 106 -15.25 20.07 -1.33
N VAL A 107 -15.25 19.44 -0.17
CA VAL A 107 -16.11 18.28 0.10
C VAL A 107 -17.34 18.76 0.87
N PRO A 108 -18.56 18.60 0.34
CA PRO A 108 -19.77 18.93 1.08
C PRO A 108 -19.85 18.12 2.38
N ALA A 109 -20.15 18.78 3.50
CA ALA A 109 -20.41 18.06 4.75
C ALA A 109 -21.70 17.23 4.59
N PRO A 110 -21.68 15.93 4.90
CA PRO A 110 -22.88 15.10 4.82
C PRO A 110 -23.87 15.53 5.91
N ASP A 111 -25.13 15.61 5.54
CA ASP A 111 -26.21 15.83 6.50
C ASP A 111 -26.48 14.57 7.36
N THR A 112 -27.24 14.73 8.43
CA THR A 112 -27.57 13.65 9.36
C THR A 112 -28.31 12.49 8.68
N GLU A 113 -29.15 12.78 7.67
CA GLU A 113 -29.89 11.76 6.95
C GLU A 113 -28.96 10.91 6.06
N THR A 114 -28.03 11.53 5.36
CA THR A 114 -26.99 10.85 4.58
C THR A 114 -26.11 9.97 5.47
N CYS A 115 -25.70 10.48 6.64
CA CYS A 115 -24.93 9.70 7.62
C CYS A 115 -25.73 8.49 8.11
N ARG A 116 -27.02 8.67 8.45
CA ARG A 116 -27.89 7.58 8.91
C ARG A 116 -28.07 6.52 7.84
N ARG A 117 -28.38 6.92 6.60
CA ARG A 117 -28.52 6.01 5.47
C ARG A 117 -27.24 5.20 5.22
N TYR A 118 -26.08 5.86 5.27
CA TYR A 118 -24.80 5.18 5.12
C TYR A 118 -24.55 4.17 6.24
N PHE A 119 -24.83 4.54 7.49
CA PHE A 119 -24.73 3.66 8.66
C PHE A 119 -25.64 2.42 8.50
N GLU A 120 -26.90 2.62 8.13
CA GLU A 120 -27.87 1.53 7.94
C GLU A 120 -27.45 0.55 6.85
N GLN A 121 -26.92 1.06 5.74
CA GLN A 121 -26.42 0.24 4.65
C GLN A 121 -25.10 -0.49 4.97
N ASN A 122 -24.35 0.01 5.94
CA ASN A 122 -23.01 -0.48 6.23
C ASN A 122 -22.84 -0.94 7.69
N ARG A 123 -23.92 -1.33 8.39
CA ARG A 123 -23.88 -1.70 9.81
C ARG A 123 -22.77 -2.66 10.20
N ALA A 124 -22.43 -3.61 9.32
CA ALA A 124 -21.36 -4.56 9.57
C ALA A 124 -19.97 -3.91 9.75
N ARG A 125 -19.73 -2.73 9.14
CA ARG A 125 -18.47 -1.98 9.26
C ARG A 125 -18.34 -1.24 10.60
N PHE A 126 -19.46 -1.03 11.29
CA PHE A 126 -19.55 -0.31 12.57
C PHE A 126 -19.75 -1.24 13.76
N ARG A 127 -19.60 -2.57 13.54
CA ARG A 127 -19.63 -3.53 14.64
C ARG A 127 -18.28 -3.57 15.32
N MET A 128 -18.29 -3.38 16.63
CA MET A 128 -17.14 -3.71 17.46
C MET A 128 -17.20 -5.21 17.81
N PRO A 129 -16.04 -5.84 18.10
CA PRO A 129 -16.02 -7.19 18.68
C PRO A 129 -16.91 -7.24 19.94
N ASP A 130 -17.60 -8.36 20.13
CA ASP A 130 -18.43 -8.57 21.31
C ASP A 130 -17.57 -8.52 22.58
N LEU A 131 -17.98 -7.72 23.54
CA LEU A 131 -17.35 -7.64 24.85
C LEU A 131 -18.10 -8.56 25.82
N HIS A 132 -17.42 -9.63 26.26
CA HIS A 132 -17.98 -10.57 27.21
C HIS A 132 -17.44 -10.27 28.62
N ALA A 133 -18.31 -9.90 29.54
CA ALA A 133 -17.99 -9.85 30.97
C ALA A 133 -18.29 -11.23 31.55
N VAL A 134 -17.25 -11.92 32.03
CA VAL A 134 -17.39 -13.23 32.63
C VAL A 134 -16.88 -13.19 34.07
N SER A 135 -17.57 -13.92 34.95
CA SER A 135 -17.11 -14.20 36.30
C SER A 135 -16.98 -15.70 36.48
N HIS A 136 -16.02 -16.15 37.26
CA HIS A 136 -15.88 -17.54 37.58
C HIS A 136 -15.64 -17.70 39.08
N ILE A 137 -16.16 -18.78 39.61
CA ILE A 137 -15.92 -19.21 41.00
C ILE A 137 -15.00 -20.42 40.95
N LEU A 138 -13.85 -20.35 41.60
CA LEU A 138 -12.93 -21.46 41.70
C LEU A 138 -13.23 -22.24 42.98
N ILE A 139 -13.67 -23.48 42.83
CA ILE A 139 -13.92 -24.37 43.95
C ILE A 139 -12.77 -25.39 44.04
N PRO A 140 -12.09 -25.48 45.17
CA PRO A 140 -11.03 -26.46 45.33
C PRO A 140 -11.60 -27.90 45.27
N ARG A 141 -10.88 -28.79 44.61
CA ARG A 141 -11.27 -30.21 44.48
C ARG A 141 -11.07 -30.94 45.81
N GLY A 142 -12.10 -31.02 46.61
CA GLY A 142 -12.12 -31.73 47.91
C GLY A 142 -13.40 -32.52 48.13
N ALA A 143 -13.52 -33.21 49.25
CA ALA A 143 -14.68 -34.04 49.59
C ALA A 143 -16.00 -33.23 49.70
N ASP A 144 -15.91 -31.91 49.96
CA ASP A 144 -17.06 -31.03 50.18
C ASP A 144 -17.31 -30.07 48.99
N ALA A 145 -16.65 -30.29 47.87
CA ALA A 145 -16.74 -29.40 46.70
C ALA A 145 -18.19 -29.23 46.16
N ALA A 146 -19.08 -30.18 46.42
CA ALA A 146 -20.47 -30.13 46.00
C ALA A 146 -21.32 -29.24 46.94
N ALA A 147 -20.95 -29.11 48.20
CA ALA A 147 -21.64 -28.24 49.17
C ALA A 147 -21.27 -26.76 48.94
N ASP A 148 -20.02 -26.47 48.65
CA ASP A 148 -19.51 -25.10 48.36
C ASP A 148 -20.04 -24.51 47.03
N ALA A 149 -20.43 -25.35 46.10
CA ALA A 149 -21.03 -24.92 44.84
C ALA A 149 -22.50 -24.50 44.94
N ALA A 150 -23.17 -24.83 46.03
CA ALA A 150 -24.59 -24.60 46.26
C ALA A 150 -24.87 -23.41 47.19
N ALA A 151 -23.82 -22.78 47.77
CA ALA A 151 -23.87 -21.61 48.61
C ALA A 151 -23.60 -20.30 47.82
#